data_408e37ce7b0e149f5952c0698a7b2ffe
#
_entry.id   408e37ce7b0e149f5952c0698a7b2ffe
#
_cell.length_a   1.000
_cell.length_b   1.000
_cell.length_c   1.000
_cell.angle_alpha   90.00
_cell.angle_beta   90.00
_cell.angle_gamma   90.00
#
_symmetry.space_group_name_H-M   'P 1'
#
loop_
_entity.id
_entity.type
_entity.pdbx_description
1 polymer ?
#
loop_
_entity_poly.entity_id
_entity_poly.type
_entity_poly.pdbx_seq_one_letter_code
_entity_poly.pdbx_strand_id
1 'polypeptide(L)'
;DCLLSRGLGDVYKRQAQTPLEQRDASKLLVIDPVTKEMTDTHFDHIIDQLNPGDALVMNNTRVLPARLYGEKPDTHGHVEFLLLKNTQGDQWEVLAKPAKRLKVGAKVSFGDGRLTATVTEELDHGGRIVEFNYDGIFLEVLESLGEMPLPPYIHEKLEDRDRYQTVYAKENGSAAAPTAGLHFTPELLQKIEAKGVKLVYLTLHVGLGTFRPVSVDNVDEHEIHSEFYTLSQD
;
A
#
# COMPACT_ATOMS: atom_id res chain seq x y z
N ASP A 1 -19.59 25.39 14.24
CA ASP A 1 -18.28 24.88 13.81
C ASP A 1 -17.81 23.66 14.62
N CYS A 2 -18.22 23.53 15.88
CA CYS A 2 -17.78 22.42 16.73
C CYS A 2 -18.53 21.09 16.48
N LEU A 3 -19.67 21.11 15.83
CA LEU A 3 -20.50 19.90 15.57
C LEU A 3 -20.02 19.10 14.36
N LEU A 4 -19.48 19.75 13.33
CA LEU A 4 -18.93 19.08 12.14
C LEU A 4 -17.61 18.37 12.45
N SER A 5 -16.75 18.96 13.30
CA SER A 5 -15.50 18.33 13.72
C SER A 5 -15.72 17.11 14.63
N ARG A 6 -16.80 17.09 15.42
CA ARG A 6 -17.18 15.93 16.24
C ARG A 6 -17.68 14.76 15.41
N GLY A 7 -18.39 15.02 14.31
CA GLY A 7 -18.89 13.97 13.41
C GLY A 7 -17.77 13.24 12.68
N LEU A 8 -16.80 13.95 12.11
CA LEU A 8 -15.65 13.36 11.42
C LEU A 8 -14.72 12.62 12.39
N GLY A 9 -14.44 13.19 13.58
CA GLY A 9 -13.64 12.52 14.59
C GLY A 9 -14.26 11.22 15.11
N ASP A 10 -15.58 11.12 15.14
CA ASP A 10 -16.30 9.91 15.58
C ASP A 10 -16.28 8.81 14.50
N VAL A 11 -16.29 9.16 13.22
CA VAL A 11 -16.13 8.21 12.11
C VAL A 11 -14.76 7.55 12.15
N TYR A 12 -13.68 8.31 12.32
CA TYR A 12 -12.33 7.76 12.43
C TYR A 12 -12.14 6.88 13.67
N LYS A 13 -12.77 7.21 14.79
CA LYS A 13 -12.71 6.41 16.02
C LYS A 13 -13.45 5.08 15.92
N ARG A 14 -14.39 4.94 14.97
CA ARG A 14 -15.16 3.72 14.75
C ARG A 14 -14.61 2.85 13.62
N GLN A 15 -13.52 3.26 12.99
CA GLN A 15 -12.90 2.49 11.92
C GLN A 15 -12.28 1.22 12.51
N ALA A 16 -12.57 0.06 11.88
CA ALA A 16 -11.98 -1.20 12.27
C ALA A 16 -10.44 -1.15 12.16
N GLN A 17 -9.76 -1.62 13.20
CA GLN A 17 -8.31 -1.64 13.27
C GLN A 17 -7.72 -2.99 12.85
N THR A 18 -8.52 -4.05 12.93
CA THR A 18 -8.14 -5.41 12.53
C THR A 18 -9.06 -5.91 11.42
N PRO A 19 -8.55 -6.70 10.46
CA PRO A 19 -9.38 -7.29 9.41
C PRO A 19 -10.28 -8.39 9.99
N LEU A 20 -11.36 -8.70 9.28
CA LEU A 20 -12.16 -9.89 9.57
C LEU A 20 -11.30 -11.14 9.40
N GLU A 21 -11.53 -12.17 10.20
CA GLU A 21 -10.84 -13.45 10.07
C GLU A 21 -11.06 -14.05 8.67
N GLN A 22 -12.29 -14.08 8.20
CA GLN A 22 -12.66 -14.52 6.86
C GLN A 22 -12.75 -13.31 5.92
N ARG A 23 -11.90 -13.27 4.87
CA ARG A 23 -11.77 -12.11 3.97
C ARG A 23 -13.05 -11.79 3.20
N ASP A 24 -13.71 -12.81 2.68
CA ASP A 24 -14.91 -12.72 1.85
C ASP A 24 -16.21 -12.54 2.63
N ALA A 25 -16.16 -12.56 3.96
CA ALA A 25 -17.29 -12.24 4.83
C ALA A 25 -17.55 -10.74 4.99
N SER A 26 -16.74 -9.87 4.35
CA SER A 26 -16.95 -8.42 4.37
C SER A 26 -18.28 -8.04 3.73
N LYS A 27 -18.89 -6.97 4.25
CA LYS A 27 -20.12 -6.43 3.66
C LYS A 27 -19.86 -5.89 2.24
N LEU A 28 -20.80 -6.15 1.35
CA LEU A 28 -20.83 -5.66 -0.03
C LEU A 28 -22.13 -4.91 -0.27
N LEU A 29 -22.02 -3.68 -0.77
CA LEU A 29 -23.14 -2.90 -1.28
C LEU A 29 -23.16 -2.99 -2.80
N VAL A 30 -24.23 -3.57 -3.35
CA VAL A 30 -24.47 -3.63 -4.80
C VAL A 30 -25.41 -2.50 -5.17
N ILE A 31 -25.01 -1.70 -6.17
CA ILE A 31 -25.83 -0.57 -6.67
C ILE A 31 -26.10 -0.80 -8.14
N ASP A 32 -27.38 -0.92 -8.51
CA ASP A 32 -27.80 -0.95 -9.91
C ASP A 32 -27.68 0.45 -10.52
N PRO A 33 -26.89 0.65 -11.59
CA PRO A 33 -26.67 1.97 -12.17
C PRO A 33 -27.91 2.53 -12.89
N VAL A 34 -28.87 1.69 -13.29
CA VAL A 34 -30.08 2.07 -14.01
C VAL A 34 -31.22 2.36 -13.05
N THR A 35 -31.57 1.39 -12.20
CA THR A 35 -32.72 1.50 -11.27
C THR A 35 -32.34 2.29 -10.01
N LYS A 36 -31.05 2.45 -9.71
CA LYS A 36 -30.53 3.04 -8.45
C LYS A 36 -30.88 2.22 -7.22
N GLU A 37 -31.34 1.01 -7.39
CA GLU A 37 -31.59 0.09 -6.29
C GLU A 37 -30.28 -0.28 -5.60
N MET A 38 -30.29 -0.34 -4.26
CA MET A 38 -29.16 -0.71 -3.43
C MET A 38 -29.49 -1.99 -2.68
N THR A 39 -28.59 -2.98 -2.78
CA THR A 39 -28.76 -4.26 -2.11
C THR A 39 -27.55 -4.53 -1.21
N ASP A 40 -27.80 -4.75 0.08
CA ASP A 40 -26.79 -5.15 1.05
C ASP A 40 -26.56 -6.67 0.99
N THR A 41 -25.30 -7.06 0.87
CA THR A 41 -24.89 -8.47 0.84
C THR A 41 -23.48 -8.64 1.45
N HIS A 42 -22.80 -9.74 1.17
CA HIS A 42 -21.42 -10.01 1.56
C HIS A 42 -20.56 -10.27 0.32
N PHE A 43 -19.23 -10.14 0.48
CA PHE A 43 -18.32 -10.18 -0.67
C PHE A 43 -18.26 -11.54 -1.37
N ASP A 44 -18.50 -12.64 -0.67
CA ASP A 44 -18.62 -13.99 -1.27
C ASP A 44 -19.71 -14.08 -2.34
N HIS A 45 -20.72 -13.17 -2.31
CA HIS A 45 -21.74 -13.01 -3.34
C HIS A 45 -21.32 -12.17 -4.55
N ILE A 46 -20.06 -11.70 -4.64
CA ILE A 46 -19.58 -10.99 -5.83
C ILE A 46 -19.74 -11.85 -7.10
N ILE A 47 -19.66 -13.16 -6.95
CA ILE A 47 -19.85 -14.12 -8.03
C ILE A 47 -21.24 -14.00 -8.69
N ASP A 48 -22.26 -13.55 -7.96
CA ASP A 48 -23.62 -13.39 -8.48
C ASP A 48 -23.71 -12.20 -9.46
N GLN A 49 -22.75 -11.28 -9.41
CA GLN A 49 -22.65 -10.12 -10.30
C GLN A 49 -21.88 -10.40 -11.59
N LEU A 50 -21.31 -11.59 -11.74
CA LEU A 50 -20.48 -11.99 -12.87
C LEU A 50 -21.20 -13.03 -13.74
N ASN A 51 -21.00 -12.96 -15.05
CA ASN A 51 -21.57 -13.90 -16.02
C ASN A 51 -20.50 -14.74 -16.71
N PRO A 52 -20.82 -15.94 -17.17
CA PRO A 52 -19.91 -16.71 -18.03
C PRO A 52 -19.48 -15.87 -19.26
N GLY A 53 -18.17 -15.80 -19.50
CA GLY A 53 -17.60 -14.99 -20.57
C GLY A 53 -17.11 -13.61 -20.15
N ASP A 54 -17.46 -13.14 -18.93
CA ASP A 54 -16.88 -11.93 -18.36
C ASP A 54 -15.37 -12.10 -18.10
N ALA A 55 -14.67 -10.96 -18.00
CA ALA A 55 -13.27 -10.90 -17.56
C ALA A 55 -13.17 -10.08 -16.29
N LEU A 56 -12.63 -10.66 -15.22
CA LEU A 56 -12.30 -9.97 -13.98
C LEU A 56 -10.84 -9.54 -14.02
N VAL A 57 -10.61 -8.22 -14.16
CA VAL A 57 -9.26 -7.65 -14.22
C VAL A 57 -8.80 -7.30 -12.82
N MET A 58 -7.62 -7.81 -12.44
CA MET A 58 -7.08 -7.70 -11.09
C MET A 58 -5.63 -7.23 -11.10
N ASN A 59 -5.26 -6.49 -10.05
CA ASN A 59 -3.90 -5.99 -9.85
C ASN A 59 -3.09 -6.97 -8.99
N ASN A 60 -2.08 -7.63 -9.57
CA ASN A 60 -1.24 -8.62 -8.92
C ASN A 60 -0.02 -8.03 -8.20
N THR A 61 0.02 -6.72 -7.99
CA THR A 61 1.11 -6.09 -7.25
C THR A 61 1.21 -6.64 -5.83
N ARG A 62 2.46 -6.73 -5.34
CA ARG A 62 2.79 -7.11 -3.96
C ARG A 62 3.36 -5.91 -3.21
N VAL A 63 2.82 -5.66 -2.03
CA VAL A 63 3.28 -4.57 -1.15
C VAL A 63 4.62 -4.96 -0.53
N LEU A 64 5.58 -4.04 -0.61
CA LEU A 64 6.87 -4.18 0.08
C LEU A 64 6.73 -3.80 1.56
N PRO A 65 7.47 -4.43 2.49
CA PRO A 65 7.60 -3.95 3.86
C PRO A 65 8.47 -2.69 3.88
N ALA A 66 7.96 -1.64 3.23
CA ALA A 66 8.69 -0.45 2.82
C ALA A 66 8.97 0.55 3.95
N ARG A 67 8.46 0.29 5.18
CA ARG A 67 8.68 1.16 6.33
C ARG A 67 9.83 0.64 7.18
N LEU A 68 10.90 1.43 7.26
CA LEU A 68 12.12 1.11 7.99
C LEU A 68 12.29 2.05 9.18
N TYR A 69 12.58 1.49 10.35
CA TYR A 69 12.97 2.23 11.54
C TYR A 69 14.44 2.02 11.84
N GLY A 70 15.16 3.13 11.93
CA GLY A 70 16.60 3.13 12.18
C GLY A 70 17.04 4.29 13.05
N GLU A 71 18.32 4.47 13.14
CA GLU A 71 18.93 5.55 13.91
C GLU A 71 20.14 6.16 13.19
N LYS A 72 20.45 7.38 13.55
CA LYS A 72 21.70 8.02 13.12
C LYS A 72 22.85 7.48 13.96
N PRO A 73 23.93 6.96 13.34
CA PRO A 73 25.05 6.37 14.08
C PRO A 73 25.76 7.35 15.02
N ASP A 74 25.72 8.65 14.69
CA ASP A 74 26.40 9.72 15.44
C ASP A 74 25.64 10.24 16.67
N THR A 75 24.30 10.26 16.60
CA THR A 75 23.45 10.90 17.60
C THR A 75 22.43 9.97 18.23
N HIS A 76 22.32 8.72 17.75
CA HIS A 76 21.25 7.76 18.09
C HIS A 76 19.84 8.32 17.94
N GLY A 77 19.71 9.35 17.09
CA GLY A 77 18.40 9.95 16.77
C GLY A 77 17.57 8.99 15.91
N HIS A 78 16.37 8.67 16.37
CA HIS A 78 15.44 7.82 15.64
C HIS A 78 15.07 8.41 14.29
N VAL A 79 15.02 7.54 13.28
CA VAL A 79 14.68 7.86 11.89
C VAL A 79 13.70 6.83 11.36
N GLU A 80 12.67 7.31 10.67
CA GLU A 80 11.77 6.49 9.87
C GLU A 80 12.02 6.78 8.40
N PHE A 81 12.23 5.74 7.60
CA PHE A 81 12.18 5.80 6.14
C PHE A 81 10.97 5.03 5.63
N LEU A 82 10.32 5.61 4.65
CA LEU A 82 9.29 4.94 3.87
C LEU A 82 9.75 4.93 2.42
N LEU A 83 10.08 3.74 1.93
CA LEU A 83 10.56 3.54 0.56
C LEU A 83 9.43 3.82 -0.43
N LEU A 84 9.71 4.62 -1.48
CA LEU A 84 8.74 5.00 -2.50
C LEU A 84 9.02 4.32 -3.83
N LYS A 85 10.25 4.49 -4.32
CA LYS A 85 10.62 4.07 -5.67
C LYS A 85 12.11 3.79 -5.72
N ASN A 86 12.49 2.68 -6.34
CA ASN A 86 13.87 2.46 -6.76
C ASN A 86 14.17 3.39 -7.95
N THR A 87 15.24 4.16 -7.85
CA THR A 87 15.63 5.11 -8.90
C THR A 87 16.69 4.51 -9.80
N GLN A 88 17.74 3.90 -9.20
CA GLN A 88 18.81 3.23 -9.95
C GLN A 88 19.66 2.37 -9.00
N GLY A 89 19.84 1.09 -9.31
CA GLY A 89 20.66 0.20 -8.47
C GLY A 89 20.18 0.17 -7.04
N ASP A 90 21.02 0.56 -6.10
CA ASP A 90 20.71 0.61 -4.66
C ASP A 90 20.19 1.98 -4.20
N GLN A 91 19.93 2.89 -5.15
CA GLN A 91 19.35 4.19 -4.85
C GLN A 91 17.82 4.14 -4.83
N TRP A 92 17.27 4.73 -3.77
CA TRP A 92 15.83 4.78 -3.55
C TRP A 92 15.38 6.20 -3.18
N GLU A 93 14.25 6.57 -3.73
CA GLU A 93 13.47 7.68 -3.20
C GLU A 93 12.74 7.20 -1.95
N VAL A 94 12.84 7.97 -0.86
CA VAL A 94 12.21 7.67 0.42
C VAL A 94 11.56 8.93 1.00
N LEU A 95 10.47 8.77 1.75
CA LEU A 95 10.04 9.79 2.70
C LEU A 95 10.78 9.57 4.02
N ALA A 96 11.40 10.62 4.53
CA ALA A 96 12.21 10.57 5.73
C ALA A 96 11.57 11.35 6.88
N LYS A 97 11.58 10.79 8.08
CA LYS A 97 11.08 11.43 9.29
C LYS A 97 12.07 11.25 10.45
N PRO A 98 12.58 12.34 11.06
CA PRO A 98 12.41 13.75 10.74
C PRO A 98 13.31 14.21 9.57
N ALA A 99 12.73 14.65 8.47
CA ALA A 99 13.46 15.02 7.24
C ALA A 99 14.48 16.16 7.45
N LYS A 100 14.16 17.17 8.30
CA LYS A 100 15.02 18.35 8.54
C LYS A 100 16.44 18.01 9.04
N ARG A 101 16.60 16.85 9.68
CA ARG A 101 17.89 16.40 10.26
C ARG A 101 18.68 15.49 9.31
N LEU A 102 18.13 15.17 8.16
CA LEU A 102 18.71 14.26 7.18
C LEU A 102 19.12 15.03 5.94
N LYS A 103 20.28 15.66 6.05
CA LYS A 103 20.96 16.42 4.98
C LYS A 103 21.78 15.48 4.11
N VAL A 104 22.18 15.93 2.92
CA VAL A 104 23.11 15.19 2.06
C VAL A 104 24.35 14.77 2.86
N GLY A 105 24.75 13.50 2.71
CA GLY A 105 25.82 12.87 3.47
C GLY A 105 25.40 12.29 4.83
N ALA A 106 24.17 12.54 5.32
CA ALA A 106 23.69 11.94 6.55
C ALA A 106 23.58 10.40 6.38
N LYS A 107 24.01 9.68 7.41
CA LYS A 107 23.91 8.22 7.45
C LYS A 107 22.86 7.76 8.44
N VAL A 108 22.17 6.69 8.10
CA VAL A 108 21.17 6.01 8.94
C VAL A 108 21.49 4.52 8.95
N SER A 109 21.36 3.90 10.12
CA SER A 109 21.58 2.47 10.34
C SER A 109 20.28 1.79 10.74
N PHE A 110 20.02 0.61 10.20
CA PHE A 110 18.86 -0.22 10.48
C PHE A 110 19.31 -1.63 10.88
N GLY A 111 18.61 -2.23 11.84
CA GLY A 111 18.84 -3.60 12.25
C GLY A 111 20.28 -3.87 12.65
N ASP A 112 20.84 -3.06 13.55
CA ASP A 112 22.21 -3.19 14.07
C ASP A 112 23.30 -3.18 12.98
N GLY A 113 23.07 -2.37 11.93
CA GLY A 113 24.02 -2.19 10.83
C GLY A 113 23.87 -3.16 9.66
N ARG A 114 22.91 -4.07 9.69
CA ARG A 114 22.63 -4.98 8.56
C ARG A 114 22.22 -4.26 7.28
N LEU A 115 21.60 -3.08 7.43
CA LEU A 115 21.28 -2.16 6.35
C LEU A 115 21.70 -0.77 6.77
N THR A 116 22.43 -0.07 5.91
CA THR A 116 22.76 1.34 6.10
C THR A 116 22.32 2.14 4.90
N ALA A 117 21.99 3.41 5.12
CA ALA A 117 21.64 4.33 4.05
C ALA A 117 22.42 5.63 4.17
N THR A 118 22.82 6.18 3.03
CA THR A 118 23.44 7.51 2.93
C THR A 118 22.52 8.41 2.09
N VAL A 119 22.17 9.57 2.61
CA VAL A 119 21.39 10.57 1.86
C VAL A 119 22.26 11.17 0.76
N THR A 120 21.85 11.03 -0.49
CA THR A 120 22.53 11.56 -1.67
C THR A 120 21.89 12.84 -2.21
N GLU A 121 20.57 13.01 -2.02
CA GLU A 121 19.84 14.19 -2.48
C GLU A 121 18.68 14.53 -1.54
N GLU A 122 18.37 15.83 -1.42
CA GLU A 122 17.21 16.32 -0.70
C GLU A 122 16.11 16.68 -1.71
N LEU A 123 14.92 16.12 -1.51
CA LEU A 123 13.74 16.41 -2.29
C LEU A 123 12.71 17.20 -1.47
N ASP A 124 11.70 17.75 -2.13
CA ASP A 124 10.61 18.46 -1.48
C ASP A 124 9.76 17.56 -0.57
N HIS A 125 8.99 18.18 0.32
CA HIS A 125 8.01 17.53 1.20
C HIS A 125 8.57 16.41 2.08
N GLY A 126 9.87 16.45 2.39
CA GLY A 126 10.52 15.44 3.24
C GLY A 126 11.09 14.26 2.47
N GLY A 127 11.03 14.30 1.14
CA GLY A 127 11.66 13.32 0.26
C GLY A 127 13.18 13.34 0.36
N ARG A 128 13.79 12.19 0.13
CA ARG A 128 15.25 12.01 0.02
C ARG A 128 15.55 10.97 -1.03
N ILE A 129 16.66 11.13 -1.75
CA ILE A 129 17.30 10.02 -2.42
C ILE A 129 18.34 9.48 -1.45
N VAL A 130 18.32 8.19 -1.23
CA VAL A 130 19.29 7.49 -0.38
C VAL A 130 19.94 6.36 -1.15
N GLU A 131 21.19 6.10 -0.87
CA GLU A 131 21.91 4.94 -1.35
C GLU A 131 22.03 3.94 -0.20
N PHE A 132 21.49 2.73 -0.42
CA PHE A 132 21.56 1.64 0.56
C PHE A 132 22.85 0.84 0.39
N ASN A 133 23.37 0.38 1.52
CA ASN A 133 24.50 -0.55 1.59
C ASN A 133 24.12 -1.70 2.54
N TYR A 134 24.28 -2.93 2.07
CA TYR A 134 23.87 -4.18 2.73
C TYR A 134 24.66 -5.36 2.15
N ASP A 135 24.64 -6.50 2.84
CA ASP A 135 25.17 -7.75 2.34
C ASP A 135 24.00 -8.66 1.88
N GLY A 136 24.18 -9.31 0.72
CA GLY A 136 23.20 -10.27 0.19
C GLY A 136 22.15 -9.66 -0.75
N ILE A 137 20.89 -10.05 -0.60
CA ILE A 137 19.78 -9.64 -1.45
C ILE A 137 18.95 -8.57 -0.74
N PHE A 138 18.80 -7.40 -1.37
CA PHE A 138 18.08 -6.25 -0.78
C PHE A 138 16.68 -6.61 -0.27
N LEU A 139 15.91 -7.35 -1.07
CA LEU A 139 14.54 -7.71 -0.71
C LEU A 139 14.49 -8.61 0.53
N GLU A 140 15.45 -9.52 0.71
CA GLU A 140 15.53 -10.36 1.91
C GLU A 140 15.86 -9.54 3.16
N VAL A 141 16.79 -8.58 3.02
CA VAL A 141 17.12 -7.64 4.09
C VAL A 141 15.89 -6.79 4.44
N LEU A 142 15.21 -6.26 3.43
CA LEU A 142 14.01 -5.46 3.60
C LEU A 142 12.87 -6.26 4.27
N GLU A 143 12.64 -7.50 3.86
CA GLU A 143 11.67 -8.42 4.48
C GLU A 143 11.97 -8.66 5.97
N SER A 144 13.26 -8.73 6.33
CA SER A 144 13.66 -8.97 7.72
C SER A 144 13.53 -7.75 8.63
N LEU A 145 13.69 -6.53 8.09
CA LEU A 145 13.77 -5.28 8.85
C LEU A 145 12.54 -4.39 8.71
N GLY A 146 11.88 -4.45 7.55
CA GLY A 146 10.80 -3.55 7.21
C GLY A 146 9.47 -3.94 7.84
N GLU A 147 8.59 -2.95 7.95
CA GLU A 147 7.20 -3.10 8.33
C GLU A 147 6.26 -2.74 7.16
N MET A 148 5.07 -3.35 7.15
CA MET A 148 4.07 -3.06 6.13
C MET A 148 3.56 -1.61 6.28
N PRO A 149 3.56 -0.83 5.19
CA PRO A 149 3.11 0.55 5.21
C PRO A 149 1.57 0.63 5.21
N LEU A 150 0.96 0.36 6.34
CA LEU A 150 -0.50 0.42 6.49
C LEU A 150 -1.03 1.84 6.29
N PRO A 151 -2.29 1.99 5.84
CA PRO A 151 -2.95 3.29 5.77
C PRO A 151 -2.91 4.04 7.10
N PRO A 152 -2.83 5.38 7.10
CA PRO A 152 -2.58 6.17 8.32
C PRO A 152 -3.69 6.09 9.37
N TYR A 153 -4.87 5.59 9.02
CA TYR A 153 -5.99 5.39 9.95
C TYR A 153 -5.93 4.03 10.67
N ILE A 154 -5.03 3.14 10.30
CA ILE A 154 -4.75 1.88 11.01
C ILE A 154 -3.58 2.12 11.95
N HIS A 155 -3.82 1.98 13.24
CA HIS A 155 -2.84 2.20 14.30
C HIS A 155 -2.38 0.91 14.98
N GLU A 156 -3.17 -0.15 14.82
CA GLU A 156 -2.83 -1.46 15.36
C GLU A 156 -1.74 -2.12 14.50
N LYS A 157 -0.84 -2.83 15.19
CA LYS A 157 0.22 -3.59 14.52
C LYS A 157 -0.38 -4.80 13.82
N LEU A 158 -0.01 -4.98 12.57
CA LEU A 158 -0.42 -6.13 11.80
C LEU A 158 0.37 -7.38 12.25
N GLU A 159 -0.29 -8.36 12.85
CA GLU A 159 0.33 -9.60 13.30
C GLU A 159 0.76 -10.49 12.12
N ASP A 160 -0.13 -10.62 11.13
CA ASP A 160 0.11 -11.37 9.90
C ASP A 160 0.23 -10.40 8.71
N ARG A 161 1.44 -10.26 8.17
CA ARG A 161 1.76 -9.37 7.04
C ARG A 161 0.99 -9.72 5.77
N ASP A 162 0.67 -11.00 5.55
CA ASP A 162 -0.07 -11.45 4.38
C ASP A 162 -1.54 -11.05 4.41
N ARG A 163 -2.03 -10.56 5.55
CA ARG A 163 -3.38 -9.95 5.63
C ARG A 163 -3.49 -8.63 4.84
N TYR A 164 -2.40 -7.91 4.63
CA TYR A 164 -2.33 -6.71 3.79
C TYR A 164 -1.78 -7.01 2.39
N GLN A 165 -1.97 -8.23 1.91
CA GLN A 165 -1.69 -8.69 0.55
C GLN A 165 -2.93 -9.34 -0.05
N THR A 166 -3.11 -9.19 -1.37
CA THR A 166 -4.08 -10.01 -2.08
C THR A 166 -3.58 -11.45 -2.17
N VAL A 167 -4.49 -12.43 -2.23
CA VAL A 167 -4.11 -13.86 -2.35
C VAL A 167 -3.41 -14.20 -3.67
N TYR A 168 -3.45 -13.28 -4.63
CA TYR A 168 -2.80 -13.37 -5.94
C TYR A 168 -1.65 -12.37 -6.11
N ALA A 169 -1.18 -11.73 -5.03
CA ALA A 169 -0.05 -10.80 -5.08
C ALA A 169 1.23 -11.52 -5.51
N LYS A 170 1.90 -10.99 -6.55
CA LYS A 170 3.07 -11.61 -7.16
C LYS A 170 4.22 -10.64 -7.35
N GLU A 171 3.98 -9.52 -8.01
CA GLU A 171 5.02 -8.59 -8.47
C GLU A 171 5.33 -7.56 -7.39
N ASN A 172 6.52 -7.63 -6.80
CA ASN A 172 6.99 -6.70 -5.76
C ASN A 172 7.15 -5.27 -6.29
N GLY A 173 6.74 -4.25 -5.51
CA GLY A 173 6.99 -2.85 -5.88
C GLY A 173 5.96 -1.85 -5.38
N SER A 174 4.88 -2.28 -4.75
CA SER A 174 3.81 -1.40 -4.28
C SER A 174 4.07 -0.88 -2.87
N ALA A 175 3.70 0.37 -2.63
CA ALA A 175 3.67 0.98 -1.29
C ALA A 175 2.30 0.80 -0.60
N ALA A 176 1.25 0.42 -1.34
CA ALA A 176 -0.07 0.16 -0.79
C ALA A 176 -0.75 -1.02 -1.49
N ALA A 177 -1.61 -1.74 -0.78
CA ALA A 177 -2.36 -2.85 -1.34
C ALA A 177 -3.53 -2.36 -2.21
N PRO A 178 -3.88 -3.08 -3.29
CA PRO A 178 -5.14 -2.89 -3.99
C PRO A 178 -6.29 -3.39 -3.11
N THR A 179 -6.79 -2.53 -2.23
CA THR A 179 -7.63 -2.89 -1.07
C THR A 179 -8.91 -3.63 -1.44
N ALA A 180 -9.54 -3.33 -2.59
CA ALA A 180 -10.69 -4.08 -3.07
C ALA A 180 -10.37 -5.56 -3.32
N GLY A 181 -9.14 -5.87 -3.71
CA GLY A 181 -8.67 -7.24 -3.93
C GLY A 181 -8.42 -8.05 -2.65
N LEU A 182 -8.33 -7.40 -1.49
CA LEU A 182 -8.07 -8.06 -0.22
C LEU A 182 -9.23 -8.99 0.23
N HIS A 183 -10.41 -8.80 -0.33
CA HIS A 183 -11.59 -9.60 0.01
C HIS A 183 -11.65 -10.94 -0.71
N PHE A 184 -10.89 -11.16 -1.78
CA PHE A 184 -10.86 -12.44 -2.47
C PHE A 184 -10.15 -13.52 -1.65
N THR A 185 -10.70 -14.73 -1.72
CA THR A 185 -10.07 -15.97 -1.25
C THR A 185 -9.72 -16.84 -2.44
N PRO A 186 -8.74 -17.77 -2.33
CA PRO A 186 -8.45 -18.73 -3.40
C PRO A 186 -9.67 -19.54 -3.84
N GLU A 187 -10.51 -19.94 -2.87
CA GLU A 187 -11.72 -20.71 -3.10
C GLU A 187 -12.78 -19.93 -3.89
N LEU A 188 -12.93 -18.62 -3.59
CA LEU A 188 -13.84 -17.74 -4.33
C LEU A 188 -13.37 -17.53 -5.76
N LEU A 189 -12.07 -17.33 -5.98
CA LEU A 189 -11.48 -17.20 -7.31
C LEU A 189 -11.69 -18.48 -8.14
N GLN A 190 -11.47 -19.67 -7.55
CA GLN A 190 -11.73 -20.95 -8.22
C GLN A 190 -13.21 -21.09 -8.63
N LYS A 191 -14.16 -20.68 -7.78
CA LYS A 191 -15.59 -20.69 -8.11
C LYS A 191 -15.91 -19.74 -9.27
N ILE A 192 -15.29 -18.56 -9.30
CA ILE A 192 -15.45 -17.56 -10.36
C ILE A 192 -14.93 -18.12 -11.70
N GLU A 193 -13.74 -18.74 -11.72
CA GLU A 193 -13.21 -19.40 -12.91
C GLU A 193 -14.09 -20.56 -13.36
N ALA A 194 -14.58 -21.39 -12.43
CA ALA A 194 -15.49 -22.50 -12.73
C ALA A 194 -16.84 -22.03 -13.30
N LYS A 195 -17.29 -20.80 -12.98
CA LYS A 195 -18.45 -20.17 -13.59
C LYS A 195 -18.22 -19.74 -15.06
N GLY A 196 -16.96 -19.77 -15.53
CA GLY A 196 -16.60 -19.36 -16.90
C GLY A 196 -16.20 -17.89 -17.02
N VAL A 197 -15.81 -17.27 -15.91
CA VAL A 197 -15.24 -15.92 -15.88
C VAL A 197 -13.71 -16.01 -16.01
N LYS A 198 -13.11 -15.18 -16.85
CA LYS A 198 -11.66 -15.12 -17.00
C LYS A 198 -11.04 -14.25 -15.91
N LEU A 199 -10.00 -14.75 -15.25
CA LEU A 199 -9.16 -13.95 -14.36
C LEU A 199 -8.00 -13.37 -15.18
N VAL A 200 -7.92 -12.04 -15.25
CA VAL A 200 -6.90 -11.32 -16.00
C VAL A 200 -6.08 -10.48 -15.04
N TYR A 201 -4.77 -10.57 -15.10
CA TYR A 201 -3.88 -9.87 -14.20
C TYR A 201 -3.09 -8.78 -14.94
N LEU A 202 -3.02 -7.62 -14.31
CA LEU A 202 -2.07 -6.57 -14.64
C LEU A 202 -1.24 -6.24 -13.40
N THR A 203 -0.13 -5.58 -13.57
CA THR A 203 0.65 -5.05 -12.46
C THR A 203 0.55 -3.53 -12.47
N LEU A 204 0.00 -2.95 -11.39
CA LEU A 204 0.00 -1.52 -11.12
C LEU A 204 0.60 -1.32 -9.73
N HIS A 205 1.77 -0.71 -9.65
CA HIS A 205 2.41 -0.39 -8.37
C HIS A 205 1.79 0.87 -7.79
N VAL A 206 0.98 0.67 -6.74
CA VAL A 206 0.29 1.75 -6.04
C VAL A 206 1.30 2.55 -5.21
N GLY A 207 1.43 3.83 -5.53
CA GLY A 207 2.32 4.76 -4.84
C GLY A 207 1.70 5.37 -3.58
N LEU A 208 2.53 6.01 -2.76
CA LEU A 208 2.07 6.70 -1.54
C LEU A 208 1.19 7.92 -1.81
N GLY A 209 1.18 8.42 -3.04
CA GLY A 209 0.27 9.50 -3.43
C GLY A 209 -1.19 9.18 -3.14
N THR A 210 -1.55 7.88 -3.15
CA THR A 210 -2.90 7.42 -2.79
C THR A 210 -3.33 7.77 -1.35
N PHE A 211 -2.37 8.00 -0.44
CA PHE A 211 -2.64 8.41 0.95
C PHE A 211 -2.60 9.92 1.17
N ARG A 212 -2.25 10.71 0.15
CA ARG A 212 -2.24 12.17 0.27
C ARG A 212 -3.67 12.69 0.19
N PRO A 213 -4.15 13.43 1.21
CA PRO A 213 -5.45 14.07 1.12
C PRO A 213 -5.42 15.18 0.08
N VAL A 214 -6.56 15.42 -0.56
CA VAL A 214 -6.75 16.62 -1.39
C VAL A 214 -6.69 17.83 -0.47
N SER A 215 -5.72 18.72 -0.70
CA SER A 215 -5.44 19.90 0.14
C SER A 215 -5.69 21.24 -0.57
N VAL A 216 -6.29 21.16 -1.76
CA VAL A 216 -6.64 22.35 -2.58
C VAL A 216 -8.14 22.59 -2.55
N ASP A 217 -8.56 23.85 -2.67
CA ASP A 217 -9.97 24.22 -2.67
C ASP A 217 -10.64 23.92 -4.03
N ASN A 218 -9.87 24.01 -5.12
CA ASN A 218 -10.31 23.68 -6.47
C ASN A 218 -9.70 22.36 -6.91
N VAL A 219 -10.53 21.39 -7.29
CA VAL A 219 -10.10 20.05 -7.73
C VAL A 219 -9.14 20.11 -8.93
N ASP A 220 -9.32 21.08 -9.84
CA ASP A 220 -8.48 21.26 -11.02
C ASP A 220 -7.02 21.66 -10.68
N GLU A 221 -6.79 22.14 -9.45
CA GLU A 221 -5.46 22.49 -8.93
C GLU A 221 -4.77 21.32 -8.21
N HIS A 222 -5.47 20.19 -8.07
CA HIS A 222 -4.91 19.01 -7.42
C HIS A 222 -3.90 18.32 -8.35
N GLU A 223 -2.66 18.25 -7.89
CA GLU A 223 -1.58 17.56 -8.58
C GLU A 223 -1.71 16.05 -8.39
N ILE A 224 -2.20 15.35 -9.43
CA ILE A 224 -2.36 13.90 -9.43
C ILE A 224 -1.00 13.25 -9.65
N HIS A 225 -0.63 12.32 -8.76
CA HIS A 225 0.59 11.52 -8.91
C HIS A 225 0.46 10.49 -10.03
N SER A 226 1.58 10.13 -10.64
CA SER A 226 1.67 9.04 -11.62
C SER A 226 2.03 7.72 -10.93
N GLU A 227 1.52 6.62 -11.50
CA GLU A 227 1.82 5.26 -11.04
C GLU A 227 2.38 4.44 -12.20
N PHE A 228 3.24 3.48 -11.88
CA PHE A 228 3.83 2.58 -12.88
C PHE A 228 2.97 1.33 -13.04
N TYR A 229 2.67 0.99 -14.30
CA TYR A 229 1.96 -0.25 -14.62
C TYR A 229 2.66 -1.05 -15.71
N THR A 230 2.42 -2.36 -15.71
CA THR A 230 2.76 -3.27 -16.80
C THR A 230 1.55 -4.13 -17.17
N LEU A 231 1.39 -4.33 -18.45
CA LEU A 231 0.40 -5.23 -19.03
C LEU A 231 1.12 -6.16 -19.99
N SER A 232 1.01 -7.48 -19.78
CA SER A 232 1.53 -8.47 -20.73
C SER A 232 0.69 -8.48 -22.01
N GLN A 233 1.26 -9.02 -23.08
CA GLN A 233 0.55 -9.18 -24.35
C GLN A 233 -0.26 -10.48 -24.43
N ASP A 234 -0.19 -11.31 -23.37
CA ASP A 234 -0.83 -12.64 -23.30
C ASP A 234 -2.29 -12.58 -22.83
#